data_569b364732b77acef5e02330ec892ee2
#
_entry.id   569b364732b77acef5e02330ec892ee2
#
_cell.length_a   1.000
_cell.length_b   1.000
_cell.length_c   1.000
_cell.angle_alpha   90.00
_cell.angle_beta   90.00
_cell.angle_gamma   90.00
#
_symmetry.space_group_name_H-M   'P 1'
#
loop_
_entity.id
_entity.type
_entity.pdbx_description
1 polymer ?
#
loop_
_entity_poly.entity_id
_entity_poly.type
_entity_poly.pdbx_seq_one_letter_code
_entity_poly.pdbx_strand_id
1 'polypeptide(L)'
;MVVNGNCVFNFLQSAEERKVKVFQKGERVVCGSKGVCVVEEITTLDIAGVDKKREYYILKPLYLSSSTVYIPVDTAGGSMRKVLAHEEAENLIHRIPEIPQITIANDKLLEQEYKNCLKTSSCQDLIRIIKTIYLRKRAREEAGRKETAVDARYFRIAEDHLYGELAVALGMSRENVESYINTSLQSV
;
A
#
# COMPACT_ATOMS: atom_id res chain seq x y z
N MET A 1 -15.21 16.96 -49.59
CA MET A 1 -15.66 16.34 -48.34
C MET A 1 -14.49 15.56 -47.78
N VAL A 2 -13.69 16.23 -46.92
CA VAL A 2 -12.43 15.69 -46.41
C VAL A 2 -12.73 15.10 -45.05
N VAL A 3 -12.64 13.79 -44.91
CA VAL A 3 -12.82 13.09 -43.63
C VAL A 3 -11.47 13.07 -42.90
N ASN A 4 -11.41 13.80 -41.80
CA ASN A 4 -10.26 13.96 -40.95
C ASN A 4 -9.76 12.61 -40.39
N GLY A 5 -8.53 12.22 -40.78
CA GLY A 5 -7.84 11.00 -40.34
C GLY A 5 -7.31 11.00 -38.90
N ASN A 6 -7.73 11.92 -38.02
CA ASN A 6 -7.18 12.06 -36.67
C ASN A 6 -7.92 11.29 -35.57
N CYS A 7 -9.06 10.66 -35.87
CA CYS A 7 -9.85 9.96 -34.84
C CYS A 7 -9.44 8.50 -34.65
N VAL A 8 -8.79 7.90 -35.63
CA VAL A 8 -8.37 6.48 -35.58
C VAL A 8 -7.03 6.31 -34.87
N PHE A 9 -6.16 7.30 -34.95
CA PHE A 9 -4.82 7.25 -34.32
C PHE A 9 -4.86 7.34 -32.79
N ASN A 10 -5.82 8.09 -32.24
CA ASN A 10 -5.99 8.19 -30.78
C ASN A 10 -6.63 6.95 -30.14
N PHE A 11 -7.37 6.14 -30.90
CA PHE A 11 -7.97 4.90 -30.38
C PHE A 11 -6.96 3.75 -30.30
N LEU A 12 -5.92 3.77 -31.16
CA LEU A 12 -4.85 2.76 -31.16
C LEU A 12 -3.79 3.04 -30.07
N GLN A 13 -3.54 4.31 -29.74
CA GLN A 13 -2.62 4.67 -28.64
C GLN A 13 -3.18 4.32 -27.25
N SER A 14 -4.48 4.34 -27.06
CA SER A 14 -5.10 3.95 -25.77
C SER A 14 -5.12 2.44 -25.53
N ALA A 15 -4.89 1.61 -26.54
CA ALA A 15 -4.83 0.16 -26.43
C ALA A 15 -3.42 -0.38 -26.12
N GLU A 16 -2.36 0.37 -26.44
CA GLU A 16 -0.98 -0.03 -26.18
C GLU A 16 -0.48 0.30 -24.76
N GLU A 17 -1.13 1.21 -24.03
CA GLU A 17 -0.71 1.58 -22.66
C GLU A 17 -1.21 0.65 -21.56
N ARG A 18 -1.96 -0.39 -21.87
CA ARG A 18 -2.22 -1.50 -20.94
C ARG A 18 -1.13 -2.57 -21.03
N LYS A 19 0.13 -2.19 -21.04
CA LYS A 19 1.18 -3.12 -20.64
C LYS A 19 0.97 -3.43 -19.17
N VAL A 20 0.39 -4.57 -18.90
CA VAL A 20 0.39 -5.18 -17.56
C VAL A 20 1.83 -5.08 -17.07
N LYS A 21 2.07 -4.32 -16.00
CA LYS A 21 3.40 -4.24 -15.39
C LYS A 21 3.75 -5.65 -14.92
N VAL A 22 4.59 -6.32 -15.69
CA VAL A 22 5.06 -7.65 -15.34
C VAL A 22 6.17 -7.47 -14.31
N PHE A 23 5.93 -7.91 -13.08
CA PHE A 23 6.95 -7.98 -12.04
C PHE A 23 7.80 -9.24 -12.26
N GLN A 24 9.06 -9.20 -11.82
CA GLN A 24 9.98 -10.32 -12.00
C GLN A 24 10.18 -11.10 -10.70
N LYS A 25 10.60 -12.36 -10.82
CA LYS A 25 11.03 -13.18 -9.68
C LYS A 25 12.12 -12.47 -8.88
N GLY A 26 11.97 -12.43 -7.55
CA GLY A 26 12.85 -11.71 -6.63
C GLY A 26 12.50 -10.22 -6.44
N GLU A 27 11.61 -9.67 -7.26
CA GLU A 27 11.19 -8.27 -7.13
C GLU A 27 10.35 -8.07 -5.85
N ARG A 28 10.58 -6.93 -5.17
CA ARG A 28 9.77 -6.53 -4.02
C ARG A 28 8.62 -5.64 -4.49
N VAL A 29 7.43 -5.99 -4.06
CA VAL A 29 6.18 -5.34 -4.47
C VAL A 29 5.29 -5.09 -3.27
N VAL A 30 4.45 -4.07 -3.34
CA VAL A 30 3.39 -3.86 -2.36
C VAL A 30 2.13 -4.55 -2.85
N CYS A 31 1.55 -5.40 -2.00
CA CYS A 31 0.36 -6.18 -2.30
C CYS A 31 -0.76 -5.86 -1.32
N GLY A 32 -1.63 -4.94 -1.67
CA GLY A 32 -2.86 -4.63 -0.93
C GLY A 32 -2.72 -4.69 0.59
N SER A 33 -3.57 -5.46 1.24
CA SER A 33 -3.58 -5.65 2.70
C SER A 33 -2.47 -6.57 3.24
N LYS A 34 -1.51 -6.99 2.42
CA LYS A 34 -0.38 -7.85 2.83
C LYS A 34 0.92 -7.08 3.02
N GLY A 35 0.95 -5.81 2.61
CA GLY A 35 2.16 -4.98 2.66
C GLY A 35 3.21 -5.42 1.64
N VAL A 36 4.48 -5.28 2.00
CA VAL A 36 5.58 -5.65 1.11
C VAL A 36 5.71 -7.17 1.00
N CYS A 37 5.75 -7.64 -0.25
CA CYS A 37 5.95 -9.04 -0.61
C CYS A 37 7.14 -9.18 -1.56
N VAL A 38 7.73 -10.38 -1.60
CA VAL A 38 8.69 -10.79 -2.61
C VAL A 38 7.97 -11.69 -3.62
N VAL A 39 8.21 -11.47 -4.91
CA VAL A 39 7.76 -12.38 -5.96
C VAL A 39 8.66 -13.63 -5.91
N GLU A 40 8.15 -14.72 -5.37
CA GLU A 40 8.90 -15.99 -5.30
C GLU A 40 8.94 -16.69 -6.66
N GLU A 41 7.79 -16.68 -7.35
CA GLU A 41 7.67 -17.40 -8.63
C GLU A 41 6.52 -16.81 -9.47
N ILE A 42 6.59 -17.06 -10.78
CA ILE A 42 5.51 -16.77 -11.73
C ILE A 42 5.24 -18.09 -12.47
N THR A 43 4.09 -18.69 -12.22
CA THR A 43 3.76 -20.02 -12.76
C THR A 43 2.26 -20.26 -12.84
N THR A 44 1.88 -21.31 -13.51
CA THR A 44 0.50 -21.83 -13.49
C THR A 44 0.28 -22.66 -12.23
N LEU A 45 -0.95 -22.70 -11.73
CA LEU A 45 -1.29 -23.45 -10.51
C LEU A 45 -2.05 -24.75 -10.86
N ASP A 46 -1.59 -25.88 -10.33
CA ASP A 46 -2.33 -27.14 -10.39
C ASP A 46 -3.16 -27.34 -9.11
N ILE A 47 -4.14 -26.46 -8.91
CA ILE A 47 -5.06 -26.48 -7.75
C ILE A 47 -6.48 -26.66 -8.28
N ALA A 48 -7.27 -27.49 -7.61
CA ALA A 48 -8.66 -27.70 -7.96
C ALA A 48 -9.46 -26.39 -7.89
N GLY A 49 -10.22 -26.07 -8.94
CA GLY A 49 -11.01 -24.84 -9.03
C GLY A 49 -10.26 -23.61 -9.55
N VAL A 50 -8.98 -23.74 -9.90
CA VAL A 50 -8.16 -22.67 -10.48
C VAL A 50 -7.92 -22.95 -11.96
N ASP A 51 -7.93 -21.89 -12.80
CA ASP A 51 -7.62 -22.03 -14.23
C ASP A 51 -6.13 -22.39 -14.41
N LYS A 52 -5.88 -23.64 -14.87
CA LYS A 52 -4.53 -24.19 -15.08
C LYS A 52 -3.77 -23.53 -16.24
N LYS A 53 -4.44 -22.74 -17.09
CA LYS A 53 -3.80 -21.99 -18.19
C LYS A 53 -3.38 -20.59 -17.80
N ARG A 54 -3.83 -20.12 -16.65
CA ARG A 54 -3.58 -18.76 -16.15
C ARG A 54 -2.31 -18.72 -15.31
N GLU A 55 -1.44 -17.75 -15.56
CA GLU A 55 -0.24 -17.52 -14.75
C GLU A 55 -0.56 -16.72 -13.51
N TYR A 56 0.13 -17.03 -12.43
CA TYR A 56 0.01 -16.39 -11.12
C TYR A 56 1.37 -15.97 -10.60
N TYR A 57 1.40 -14.80 -9.97
CA TYR A 57 2.46 -14.43 -9.05
C TYR A 57 2.27 -15.21 -7.75
N ILE A 58 3.31 -15.90 -7.33
CA ILE A 58 3.42 -16.48 -6.00
C ILE A 58 4.21 -15.48 -5.16
N LEU A 59 3.53 -14.87 -4.18
CA LEU A 59 4.08 -13.82 -3.36
C LEU A 59 4.26 -14.28 -1.93
N LYS A 60 5.40 -13.94 -1.33
CA LYS A 60 5.68 -14.14 0.08
C LYS A 60 5.76 -12.81 0.80
N PRO A 61 4.86 -12.52 1.76
CA PRO A 61 4.97 -11.33 2.57
C PRO A 61 6.29 -11.28 3.33
N LEU A 62 6.96 -10.13 3.32
CA LEU A 62 8.30 -9.99 3.90
C LEU A 62 8.27 -10.07 5.43
N TYR A 63 7.20 -9.61 6.06
CA TYR A 63 7.06 -9.50 7.51
C TYR A 63 5.99 -10.43 8.10
N LEU A 64 5.33 -11.26 7.29
CA LEU A 64 4.31 -12.22 7.70
C LEU A 64 4.75 -13.63 7.27
N SER A 65 5.41 -14.35 8.12
CA SER A 65 6.19 -15.56 7.80
C SER A 65 5.39 -16.81 7.37
N SER A 66 4.07 -16.82 7.43
CA SER A 66 3.28 -18.06 7.22
C SER A 66 2.23 -18.01 6.12
N SER A 67 2.18 -16.96 5.32
CA SER A 67 1.17 -16.84 4.27
C SER A 67 1.80 -16.71 2.87
N THR A 68 1.30 -17.49 1.93
CA THR A 68 1.57 -17.33 0.49
C THR A 68 0.37 -16.65 -0.15
N VAL A 69 0.60 -15.70 -1.04
CA VAL A 69 -0.45 -14.98 -1.77
C VAL A 69 -0.33 -15.30 -3.26
N TYR A 70 -1.45 -15.62 -3.88
CA TYR A 70 -1.54 -15.92 -5.30
C TYR A 70 -2.32 -14.80 -6.00
N ILE A 71 -1.69 -14.13 -6.96
CA ILE A 71 -2.33 -13.06 -7.73
C ILE A 71 -2.20 -13.38 -9.21
N PRO A 72 -3.32 -13.45 -9.95
CA PRO A 72 -3.24 -13.65 -11.39
C PRO A 72 -2.49 -12.50 -12.07
N VAL A 73 -1.60 -12.86 -13.02
CA VAL A 73 -0.73 -11.89 -13.71
C VAL A 73 -1.54 -10.81 -14.43
N ASP A 74 -2.63 -11.19 -15.07
CA ASP A 74 -3.51 -10.29 -15.84
C ASP A 74 -4.29 -9.27 -14.99
N THR A 75 -4.49 -9.54 -13.69
CA THR A 75 -5.17 -8.63 -12.75
C THR A 75 -4.23 -7.96 -11.75
N ALA A 76 -2.94 -8.25 -11.81
CA ALA A 76 -1.94 -7.79 -10.85
C ALA A 76 -1.86 -6.26 -10.76
N GLY A 77 -2.04 -5.54 -11.87
CA GLY A 77 -1.97 -4.08 -11.92
C GLY A 77 -2.97 -3.33 -11.03
N GLY A 78 -4.07 -3.98 -10.63
CA GLY A 78 -5.05 -3.43 -9.68
C GLY A 78 -4.77 -3.76 -8.21
N SER A 79 -3.89 -4.75 -7.95
CA SER A 79 -3.66 -5.30 -6.61
C SER A 79 -2.22 -5.18 -6.14
N MET A 80 -1.30 -4.87 -7.04
CA MET A 80 0.14 -4.80 -6.79
C MET A 80 0.71 -3.50 -7.35
N ARG A 81 1.72 -2.95 -6.66
CA ARG A 81 2.53 -1.82 -7.14
C ARG A 81 3.99 -2.00 -6.73
N LYS A 82 4.88 -1.23 -7.35
CA LYS A 82 6.26 -1.15 -6.90
C LYS A 82 6.35 -0.54 -5.50
N VAL A 83 7.36 -0.95 -4.78
CA VAL A 83 7.80 -0.26 -3.56
C VAL A 83 8.27 1.14 -3.93
N LEU A 84 8.11 2.11 -3.05
CA LEU A 84 8.64 3.47 -3.22
C LEU A 84 10.14 3.43 -3.53
N ALA A 85 10.59 4.33 -4.40
CA ALA A 85 12.01 4.61 -4.54
C ALA A 85 12.55 5.31 -3.27
N HIS A 86 13.85 5.26 -3.04
CA HIS A 86 14.48 5.88 -1.88
C HIS A 86 14.12 7.37 -1.73
N GLU A 87 14.28 8.13 -2.82
CA GLU A 87 13.96 9.56 -2.86
C GLU A 87 12.47 9.85 -2.63
N GLU A 88 11.58 8.99 -3.16
CA GLU A 88 10.14 9.10 -2.92
C GLU A 88 9.78 8.87 -1.45
N ALA A 89 10.46 7.94 -0.80
CA ALA A 89 10.27 7.65 0.63
C ALA A 89 10.74 8.82 1.51
N GLU A 90 11.90 9.42 1.22
CA GLU A 90 12.39 10.60 1.92
C GLU A 90 11.45 11.80 1.73
N ASN A 91 11.04 12.09 0.51
CA ASN A 91 10.09 13.17 0.21
C ASN A 91 8.75 12.94 0.93
N LEU A 92 8.28 11.71 1.00
CA LEU A 92 7.07 11.36 1.73
C LEU A 92 7.21 11.66 3.23
N ILE A 93 8.34 11.29 3.85
CA ILE A 93 8.61 11.54 5.27
C ILE A 93 8.58 13.04 5.56
N HIS A 94 9.27 13.86 4.78
CA HIS A 94 9.26 15.31 4.96
C HIS A 94 7.87 15.94 4.82
N ARG A 95 7.00 15.33 4.01
CA ARG A 95 5.62 15.78 3.82
C ARG A 95 4.62 15.24 4.83
N ILE A 96 5.02 14.35 5.76
CA ILE A 96 4.11 13.83 6.80
C ILE A 96 3.35 14.96 7.53
N PRO A 97 3.96 16.09 7.96
CA PRO A 97 3.24 17.15 8.64
C PRO A 97 2.07 17.72 7.82
N GLU A 98 2.21 17.81 6.50
CA GLU A 98 1.23 18.38 5.56
C GLU A 98 0.07 17.42 5.26
N ILE A 99 0.26 16.10 5.42
CA ILE A 99 -0.77 15.11 5.11
C ILE A 99 -1.92 15.24 6.11
N PRO A 100 -3.16 15.52 5.64
CA PRO A 100 -4.29 15.72 6.53
C PRO A 100 -4.75 14.39 7.16
N GLN A 101 -5.32 14.47 8.35
CA GLN A 101 -6.06 13.34 8.94
C GLN A 101 -7.32 13.00 8.12
N ILE A 102 -7.90 11.84 8.37
CA ILE A 102 -9.19 11.46 7.78
C ILE A 102 -10.28 12.30 8.44
N THR A 103 -11.07 13.01 7.63
CA THR A 103 -12.25 13.75 8.11
C THR A 103 -13.40 12.75 8.28
N ILE A 104 -13.92 12.62 9.50
CA ILE A 104 -14.95 11.67 9.86
C ILE A 104 -16.20 12.44 10.28
N ALA A 105 -17.25 12.28 9.50
CA ALA A 105 -18.55 12.89 9.81
C ALA A 105 -19.31 12.13 10.91
N ASN A 106 -19.04 10.81 11.04
CA ASN A 106 -19.72 9.92 11.99
C ASN A 106 -18.80 8.77 12.38
N ASP A 107 -18.58 8.58 13.68
CA ASP A 107 -17.76 7.49 14.24
C ASP A 107 -18.19 6.08 13.78
N LYS A 108 -19.46 5.89 13.44
CA LYS A 108 -19.94 4.61 12.89
C LYS A 108 -19.36 4.26 11.52
N LEU A 109 -18.90 5.26 10.76
CA LEU A 109 -18.28 5.08 9.43
C LEU A 109 -16.76 4.97 9.49
N LEU A 110 -16.17 5.21 10.65
CA LEU A 110 -14.71 5.26 10.86
C LEU A 110 -14.01 3.99 10.37
N GLU A 111 -14.51 2.83 10.78
CA GLU A 111 -13.90 1.56 10.38
C GLU A 111 -13.97 1.34 8.86
N GLN A 112 -15.05 1.80 8.23
CA GLN A 112 -15.17 1.72 6.77
C GLN A 112 -14.15 2.62 6.07
N GLU A 113 -13.91 3.83 6.60
CA GLU A 113 -12.90 4.73 6.06
C GLU A 113 -11.48 4.16 6.22
N TYR A 114 -11.16 3.55 7.35
CA TYR A 114 -9.90 2.83 7.50
C TYR A 114 -9.75 1.71 6.48
N LYS A 115 -10.79 0.91 6.25
CA LYS A 115 -10.80 -0.14 5.22
C LYS A 115 -10.59 0.43 3.82
N ASN A 116 -11.22 1.57 3.51
CA ASN A 116 -11.06 2.23 2.23
C ASN A 116 -9.61 2.70 2.02
N CYS A 117 -9.02 3.36 3.02
CA CYS A 117 -7.62 3.78 2.98
C CYS A 117 -6.65 2.59 2.82
N LEU A 118 -6.89 1.48 3.52
CA LEU A 118 -6.04 0.29 3.38
C LEU A 118 -6.12 -0.36 1.98
N LYS A 119 -7.26 -0.25 1.29
CA LYS A 119 -7.42 -0.81 -0.07
C LYS A 119 -6.56 -0.10 -1.11
N THR A 120 -6.29 1.20 -0.94
CA THR A 120 -5.46 1.97 -1.87
C THR A 120 -4.01 1.53 -1.84
N SER A 121 -3.56 0.92 -0.73
CA SER A 121 -2.16 0.56 -0.47
C SER A 121 -1.20 1.75 -0.59
N SER A 122 -1.70 2.99 -0.49
CA SER A 122 -0.92 4.22 -0.56
C SER A 122 -0.30 4.53 0.80
N CYS A 123 1.00 4.84 0.82
CA CYS A 123 1.67 5.30 2.06
C CYS A 123 1.04 6.57 2.63
N GLN A 124 0.52 7.47 1.79
CA GLN A 124 -0.20 8.67 2.26
C GLN A 124 -1.46 8.27 3.04
N ASP A 125 -2.23 7.30 2.55
CA ASP A 125 -3.43 6.84 3.25
C ASP A 125 -3.11 6.10 4.55
N LEU A 126 -1.99 5.36 4.59
CA LEU A 126 -1.49 4.77 5.84
C LEU A 126 -1.13 5.84 6.86
N ILE A 127 -0.45 6.91 6.44
CA ILE A 127 -0.13 8.06 7.29
C ILE A 127 -1.42 8.75 7.79
N ARG A 128 -2.42 8.92 6.94
CA ARG A 128 -3.72 9.49 7.33
C ARG A 128 -4.40 8.67 8.42
N ILE A 129 -4.38 7.33 8.31
CA ILE A 129 -4.90 6.43 9.36
C ILE A 129 -4.13 6.66 10.66
N ILE A 130 -2.80 6.60 10.63
CA ILE A 130 -1.93 6.76 11.81
C ILE A 130 -2.18 8.10 12.51
N LYS A 131 -2.17 9.20 11.73
CA LYS A 131 -2.44 10.55 12.29
C LYS A 131 -3.82 10.67 12.92
N THR A 132 -4.84 10.12 12.25
CA THR A 132 -6.22 10.15 12.76
C THR A 132 -6.33 9.41 14.08
N ILE A 133 -5.78 8.19 14.15
CA ILE A 133 -5.84 7.37 15.36
C ILE A 133 -5.03 8.02 16.49
N TYR A 134 -3.85 8.54 16.21
CA TYR A 134 -3.02 9.23 17.20
C TYR A 134 -3.77 10.41 17.86
N LEU A 135 -4.42 11.25 17.06
CA LEU A 135 -5.18 12.40 17.59
C LEU A 135 -6.42 11.96 18.36
N ARG A 136 -7.12 10.91 17.89
CA ARG A 136 -8.26 10.33 18.60
C ARG A 136 -7.83 9.73 19.93
N LYS A 137 -6.71 9.02 19.96
CA LYS A 137 -6.15 8.46 21.18
C LYS A 137 -5.89 9.53 22.20
N ARG A 138 -5.18 10.62 21.82
CA ARG A 138 -4.92 11.77 22.71
C ARG A 138 -6.20 12.38 23.26
N ALA A 139 -7.16 12.69 22.40
CA ALA A 139 -8.44 13.28 22.83
C ALA A 139 -9.22 12.36 23.80
N ARG A 140 -9.11 11.04 23.62
CA ARG A 140 -9.74 10.06 24.53
C ARG A 140 -9.01 9.99 25.88
N GLU A 141 -7.68 10.01 25.87
CA GLU A 141 -6.86 10.02 27.09
C GLU A 141 -7.12 11.29 27.92
N GLU A 142 -7.19 12.46 27.30
CA GLU A 142 -7.56 13.73 27.93
C GLU A 142 -8.98 13.68 28.56
N ALA A 143 -9.88 12.89 27.97
CA ALA A 143 -11.22 12.65 28.49
C ALA A 143 -11.28 11.47 29.50
N GLY A 144 -10.16 10.92 29.94
CA GLY A 144 -10.08 9.78 30.86
C GLY A 144 -10.57 8.45 30.27
N ARG A 145 -10.58 8.31 28.92
CA ARG A 145 -11.06 7.13 28.20
C ARG A 145 -9.89 6.39 27.55
N LYS A 146 -10.01 5.05 27.46
CA LYS A 146 -9.03 4.21 26.76
C LYS A 146 -9.22 4.26 25.25
N GLU A 147 -8.14 3.95 24.52
CA GLU A 147 -8.16 3.70 23.07
C GLU A 147 -9.21 2.61 22.72
N THR A 148 -9.82 2.71 21.52
CA THR A 148 -10.76 1.67 21.07
C THR A 148 -10.01 0.48 20.47
N ALA A 149 -10.58 -0.73 20.58
CA ALA A 149 -10.01 -1.92 19.95
C ALA A 149 -9.92 -1.79 18.40
N VAL A 150 -10.84 -1.03 17.80
CA VAL A 150 -10.84 -0.74 16.37
C VAL A 150 -9.63 0.14 16.03
N ASP A 151 -9.44 1.26 16.73
CA ASP A 151 -8.31 2.16 16.51
C ASP A 151 -6.98 1.41 16.70
N ALA A 152 -6.81 0.67 17.81
CA ALA A 152 -5.58 -0.09 18.06
C ALA A 152 -5.28 -1.12 16.96
N ARG A 153 -6.29 -1.81 16.42
CA ARG A 153 -6.13 -2.77 15.33
C ARG A 153 -5.67 -2.10 14.04
N TYR A 154 -6.34 -1.02 13.63
CA TYR A 154 -6.02 -0.34 12.39
C TYR A 154 -4.71 0.44 12.46
N PHE A 155 -4.36 0.98 13.63
CA PHE A 155 -3.06 1.58 13.87
C PHE A 155 -1.94 0.60 13.59
N ARG A 156 -2.00 -0.59 14.21
CA ARG A 156 -0.97 -1.63 14.00
C ARG A 156 -0.86 -2.04 12.54
N ILE A 157 -1.99 -2.25 11.83
CA ILE A 157 -1.97 -2.62 10.42
C ILE A 157 -1.33 -1.53 9.57
N ALA A 158 -1.70 -0.27 9.79
CA ALA A 158 -1.19 0.86 9.02
C ALA A 158 0.32 1.08 9.28
N GLU A 159 0.74 0.98 10.54
CA GLU A 159 2.14 1.07 10.96
C GLU A 159 2.97 -0.06 10.37
N ASP A 160 2.49 -1.30 10.46
CA ASP A 160 3.15 -2.49 9.92
C ASP A 160 3.42 -2.36 8.42
N HIS A 161 2.44 -1.86 7.68
CA HIS A 161 2.58 -1.68 6.22
C HIS A 161 3.49 -0.50 5.87
N LEU A 162 3.31 0.66 6.53
CA LEU A 162 4.11 1.86 6.28
C LEU A 162 5.58 1.61 6.59
N TYR A 163 5.87 1.12 7.80
CA TYR A 163 7.25 0.87 8.23
C TYR A 163 7.90 -0.24 7.42
N GLY A 164 7.13 -1.27 7.06
CA GLY A 164 7.62 -2.32 6.18
C GLY A 164 8.04 -1.81 4.80
N GLU A 165 7.29 -0.90 4.21
CA GLU A 165 7.63 -0.33 2.91
C GLU A 165 8.78 0.68 3.01
N LEU A 166 8.75 1.58 3.99
CA LEU A 166 9.83 2.55 4.21
C LEU A 166 11.17 1.85 4.52
N ALA A 167 11.16 0.77 5.31
CA ALA A 167 12.37 -0.02 5.58
C ALA A 167 13.00 -0.55 4.30
N VAL A 168 12.19 -1.07 3.38
CA VAL A 168 12.67 -1.58 2.08
C VAL A 168 13.15 -0.46 1.18
N ALA A 169 12.42 0.65 1.11
CA ALA A 169 12.75 1.80 0.26
C ALA A 169 14.04 2.49 0.72
N LEU A 170 14.23 2.64 2.04
CA LEU A 170 15.39 3.31 2.64
C LEU A 170 16.57 2.37 2.88
N GLY A 171 16.41 1.05 2.68
CA GLY A 171 17.48 0.07 2.89
C GLY A 171 17.89 -0.10 4.36
N MET A 172 16.95 0.07 5.30
CA MET A 172 17.19 -0.04 6.74
C MET A 172 16.32 -1.13 7.37
N SER A 173 16.61 -1.48 8.65
CA SER A 173 15.74 -2.38 9.40
C SER A 173 14.44 -1.68 9.79
N ARG A 174 13.36 -2.46 9.89
CA ARG A 174 12.02 -1.93 10.21
C ARG A 174 11.99 -1.24 11.58
N GLU A 175 12.74 -1.77 12.53
CA GLU A 175 12.84 -1.26 13.90
C GLU A 175 13.42 0.15 13.96
N ASN A 176 14.22 0.53 12.97
CA ASN A 176 14.86 1.84 12.89
C ASN A 176 14.01 2.90 12.19
N VAL A 177 12.93 2.52 11.49
CA VAL A 177 12.12 3.43 10.68
C VAL A 177 11.48 4.52 11.54
N GLU A 178 10.91 4.19 12.68
CA GLU A 178 10.27 5.16 13.57
C GLU A 178 11.27 6.23 14.04
N SER A 179 12.44 5.79 14.50
CA SER A 179 13.51 6.70 14.95
C SER A 179 13.97 7.60 13.80
N TYR A 180 14.10 7.04 12.59
CA TYR A 180 14.49 7.79 11.41
C TYR A 180 13.45 8.86 11.04
N ILE A 181 12.16 8.53 11.04
CA ILE A 181 11.07 9.48 10.79
C ILE A 181 11.13 10.63 11.81
N ASN A 182 11.23 10.30 13.09
CA ASN A 182 11.27 11.30 14.16
C ASN A 182 12.46 12.26 14.03
N THR A 183 13.64 11.73 13.68
CA THR A 183 14.84 12.55 13.47
C THR A 183 14.70 13.45 12.24
N SER A 184 14.19 12.91 11.14
CA SER A 184 13.99 13.65 9.89
C SER A 184 12.99 14.81 10.05
N LEU A 185 11.94 14.64 10.86
CA LEU A 185 10.93 15.67 11.13
C LEU A 185 11.41 16.74 12.10
N GLN A 186 12.43 16.50 12.92
CA GLN A 186 13.03 17.49 13.82
C GLN A 186 14.06 18.37 13.11
N SER A 187 14.54 17.94 11.95
CA SER A 187 15.58 18.63 11.18
C SER A 187 15.04 19.67 10.21
N VAL A 188 13.72 19.86 10.16
CA VAL A 188 12.99 20.82 9.34
C VAL A 188 12.45 21.95 10.24
#